data_ffb239e552430e19861dd223c285b140
#
_entry.id   ffb239e552430e19861dd223c285b140
#
_cell.length_a   1.000
_cell.length_b   1.000
_cell.length_c   1.000
_cell.angle_alpha   90.00
_cell.angle_beta   90.00
_cell.angle_gamma   90.00
#
_symmetry.space_group_name_H-M   'P 1'
#
loop_
_entity.id
_entity.type
_entity.pdbx_description
1 polymer ?
#
loop_
_entity_poly.entity_id
_entity_poly.type
_entity_poly.pdbx_seq_one_letter_code
_entity_poly.pdbx_strand_id
1 'polypeptide(L)'
;MNYKKISLLSVVFCSIAVTSMRAQEEEDYSQYANVEATGTPTKTYCTSKIVGGSPSKLISFGYDFQGPSTLTARSFSAPLGQSYPWEKADIEYNSGLRVMASIPVISNTKWIVTLGANLAETKYAFASGTVAANPLIATLKENGLTTMGLNTTIFKPLNAKNFILTQASADWNGDFALGKMPTANQLKVSAALLYGWKKTDKQMFAIGVSRTYRGGQQLYVPIILYNKTFNSKWGVECLLPARGNIRYTVNSRNMLFAGFELEGNSYRLNNMMKDYNSPYSALELRRSEIRARLTYEFSVYKFWWLSVQAGYRLNYKYNMDDGEFYGSEKDFVAENSLTNPFYMMVTLNLVSP
;
A
#
# COMPACT_ATOMS: atom_id res chain seq x y z
N MET A 1 -0.83 31.04 -32.73
CA MET A 1 0.05 30.22 -33.58
C MET A 1 1.48 30.39 -33.05
N ASN A 2 1.92 29.45 -32.22
CA ASN A 2 3.34 29.21 -31.92
C ASN A 2 3.42 27.93 -31.05
N TYR A 3 3.44 26.81 -31.74
CA TYR A 3 3.90 25.54 -31.21
C TYR A 3 5.43 25.60 -31.22
N LYS A 4 6.09 25.63 -30.09
CA LYS A 4 7.45 25.16 -29.87
C LYS A 4 7.84 25.40 -28.41
N LYS A 5 7.75 24.34 -27.62
CA LYS A 5 8.70 23.95 -26.55
C LYS A 5 8.16 22.71 -25.84
N ILE A 6 8.04 21.61 -26.59
CA ILE A 6 8.20 20.29 -26.01
C ILE A 6 9.70 20.07 -26.01
N SER A 7 10.39 20.52 -25.00
CA SER A 7 11.77 20.12 -24.77
C SER A 7 11.74 18.85 -23.95
N LEU A 8 11.96 17.75 -24.65
CA LEU A 8 12.91 16.71 -24.32
C LEU A 8 13.17 16.56 -22.81
N LEU A 9 12.36 15.79 -22.15
CA LEU A 9 12.79 15.07 -20.97
C LEU A 9 13.70 13.95 -21.49
N SER A 10 14.99 14.26 -21.59
CA SER A 10 16.05 13.32 -21.88
C SER A 10 15.94 12.19 -20.89
N VAL A 11 15.54 11.05 -21.41
CA VAL A 11 15.69 9.76 -20.76
C VAL A 11 17.20 9.58 -20.59
N VAL A 12 17.69 9.92 -19.40
CA VAL A 12 19.00 9.45 -18.97
C VAL A 12 18.81 7.98 -18.68
N PHE A 13 18.88 7.18 -19.72
CA PHE A 13 19.23 5.79 -19.62
C PHE A 13 20.67 5.76 -19.11
N CYS A 14 20.82 5.64 -17.81
CA CYS A 14 22.03 5.17 -17.20
C CYS A 14 22.30 3.81 -17.86
N SER A 15 23.23 3.78 -18.79
CA SER A 15 23.83 2.57 -19.32
C SER A 15 24.57 1.88 -18.17
N ILE A 16 23.82 1.15 -17.35
CA ILE A 16 24.39 0.15 -16.46
C ILE A 16 24.98 -0.89 -17.42
N ALA A 17 26.29 -0.91 -17.44
CA ALA A 17 27.05 -1.97 -18.10
C ALA A 17 26.46 -3.31 -17.65
N VAL A 18 25.78 -3.97 -18.56
CA VAL A 18 25.36 -5.35 -18.42
C VAL A 18 26.64 -6.17 -18.52
N THR A 19 27.37 -6.29 -17.42
CA THR A 19 28.27 -7.40 -17.25
C THR A 19 27.39 -8.64 -17.31
N SER A 20 27.61 -9.44 -18.33
CA SER A 20 26.98 -10.71 -18.56
C SER A 20 27.10 -11.58 -17.28
N MET A 21 26.11 -11.48 -16.40
CA MET A 21 25.85 -12.54 -15.45
C MET A 21 25.35 -13.71 -16.29
N ARG A 22 26.21 -14.66 -16.53
CA ARG A 22 25.83 -15.98 -17.00
C ARG A 22 24.74 -16.44 -16.03
N ALA A 23 23.56 -16.74 -16.59
CA ALA A 23 22.55 -17.47 -15.87
C ALA A 23 23.24 -18.72 -15.35
N GLN A 24 23.31 -18.89 -14.03
CA GLN A 24 23.54 -20.20 -13.46
C GLN A 24 22.39 -21.06 -14.01
N GLU A 25 22.75 -22.08 -14.75
CA GLU A 25 21.87 -23.21 -15.07
C GLU A 25 21.18 -23.62 -13.76
N GLU A 26 19.90 -23.94 -13.80
CA GLU A 26 19.19 -24.56 -12.70
C GLU A 26 20.01 -25.81 -12.33
N GLU A 27 20.78 -25.71 -11.27
CA GLU A 27 21.42 -26.88 -10.69
C GLU A 27 20.29 -27.79 -10.20
N ASP A 28 20.22 -28.97 -10.82
CA ASP A 28 19.30 -30.02 -10.43
C ASP A 28 19.69 -30.51 -9.02
N TYR A 29 19.06 -29.92 -8.02
CA TYR A 29 19.23 -30.30 -6.62
C TYR A 29 18.75 -31.72 -6.29
N SER A 30 18.22 -32.48 -7.26
CA SER A 30 17.84 -33.88 -7.05
C SER A 30 19.04 -34.78 -6.75
N GLN A 31 20.26 -34.39 -7.18
CA GLN A 31 21.49 -35.13 -6.90
C GLN A 31 21.94 -35.04 -5.45
N TYR A 32 21.49 -34.05 -4.69
CA TYR A 32 21.83 -33.89 -3.27
C TYR A 32 20.87 -34.60 -2.32
N ALA A 33 19.83 -35.24 -2.84
CA ALA A 33 18.84 -35.93 -2.01
C ALA A 33 19.36 -37.25 -1.37
N ASN A 34 20.52 -37.74 -1.79
CA ASN A 34 21.08 -39.04 -1.38
C ASN A 34 22.47 -38.95 -0.70
N VAL A 35 22.89 -37.78 -0.24
CA VAL A 35 24.06 -37.70 0.63
C VAL A 35 23.62 -38.06 2.04
N GLU A 36 23.84 -39.30 2.46
CA GLU A 36 23.74 -39.69 3.85
C GLU A 36 24.68 -38.81 4.65
N ALA A 37 24.13 -37.81 5.35
CA ALA A 37 24.84 -36.93 6.24
C ALA A 37 25.23 -37.72 7.51
N THR A 38 26.40 -38.30 7.54
CA THR A 38 27.12 -38.64 8.77
C THR A 38 27.58 -37.35 9.43
N GLY A 39 26.67 -36.55 9.92
CA GLY A 39 26.95 -35.29 10.58
C GLY A 39 25.76 -34.88 11.42
N THR A 40 26.01 -34.19 12.53
CA THR A 40 25.03 -33.57 13.42
C THR A 40 23.86 -33.00 12.61
N PRO A 41 22.58 -33.31 12.95
CA PRO A 41 21.42 -32.87 12.14
C PRO A 41 21.45 -31.37 11.98
N THR A 42 21.69 -30.91 10.77
CA THR A 42 21.65 -29.48 10.41
C THR A 42 20.25 -28.96 10.74
N LYS A 43 20.17 -28.03 11.67
CA LYS A 43 18.89 -27.46 12.11
C LYS A 43 18.21 -26.79 10.91
N THR A 44 17.16 -27.41 10.41
CA THR A 44 16.36 -26.85 9.31
C THR A 44 15.44 -25.74 9.82
N TYR A 45 15.24 -24.71 9.01
CA TYR A 45 14.38 -23.57 9.34
C TYR A 45 13.31 -23.40 8.28
N CYS A 46 12.12 -22.93 8.68
CA CYS A 46 11.05 -22.65 7.72
C CYS A 46 11.37 -21.41 6.88
N THR A 47 10.91 -21.41 5.63
CA THR A 47 11.05 -20.29 4.70
C THR A 47 9.87 -19.31 4.80
N SER A 48 10.08 -18.05 4.44
CA SER A 48 9.06 -17.01 4.46
C SER A 48 8.02 -17.12 3.34
N LYS A 49 8.28 -17.93 2.31
CA LYS A 49 7.40 -18.12 1.15
C LYS A 49 6.77 -19.52 1.15
N ILE A 50 5.61 -19.64 0.54
CA ILE A 50 5.00 -20.94 0.21
C ILE A 50 5.28 -21.29 -1.25
N VAL A 51 5.37 -22.59 -1.54
CA VAL A 51 5.54 -23.08 -2.91
C VAL A 51 4.28 -22.76 -3.72
N GLY A 52 4.47 -22.24 -4.94
CA GLY A 52 3.39 -21.83 -5.84
C GLY A 52 2.68 -20.53 -5.44
N GLY A 53 3.20 -19.78 -4.46
CA GLY A 53 2.72 -18.43 -4.13
C GLY A 53 3.13 -17.39 -5.17
N SER A 54 2.58 -16.18 -5.03
CA SER A 54 2.93 -15.05 -5.90
C SER A 54 4.41 -14.64 -5.72
N PRO A 55 5.10 -14.17 -6.79
CA PRO A 55 6.47 -13.70 -6.68
C PRO A 55 6.56 -12.46 -5.78
N SER A 56 7.66 -12.30 -5.05
CA SER A 56 7.88 -11.13 -4.21
C SER A 56 8.26 -9.93 -5.05
N LYS A 57 7.50 -8.84 -4.93
CA LYS A 57 7.77 -7.57 -5.61
C LYS A 57 8.83 -6.81 -4.82
N LEU A 58 9.97 -6.53 -5.47
CA LEU A 58 11.08 -5.78 -4.89
C LEU A 58 10.92 -4.28 -5.10
N ILE A 59 10.56 -3.88 -6.34
CA ILE A 59 10.29 -2.49 -6.70
C ILE A 59 9.03 -2.48 -7.56
N SER A 60 8.16 -1.53 -7.32
CA SER A 60 6.90 -1.36 -8.05
C SER A 60 6.69 0.09 -8.40
N PHE A 61 6.38 0.36 -9.66
CA PHE A 61 5.97 1.67 -10.16
C PHE A 61 4.56 1.55 -10.72
N GLY A 62 3.61 2.21 -10.11
CA GLY A 62 2.20 2.13 -10.47
C GLY A 62 1.59 3.49 -10.74
N TYR A 63 0.58 3.50 -11.58
CA TYR A 63 -0.30 4.63 -11.79
C TYR A 63 -1.74 4.21 -11.54
N ASP A 64 -2.40 4.96 -10.69
CA ASP A 64 -3.76 4.73 -10.20
C ASP A 64 -4.69 5.75 -10.84
N PHE A 65 -5.78 5.29 -11.41
CA PHE A 65 -6.85 6.10 -12.00
C PHE A 65 -8.18 5.70 -11.41
N GLN A 66 -8.98 6.69 -11.05
CA GLN A 66 -10.34 6.50 -10.53
C GLN A 66 -11.30 7.32 -11.39
N GLY A 67 -12.41 6.72 -11.74
CA GLY A 67 -13.47 7.37 -12.48
C GLY A 67 -14.21 8.46 -11.69
N PRO A 68 -15.29 9.01 -12.28
CA PRO A 68 -16.06 10.09 -11.68
C PRO A 68 -16.58 9.75 -10.28
N SER A 69 -16.59 10.75 -9.41
CA SER A 69 -17.11 10.65 -8.06
C SER A 69 -17.59 12.01 -7.58
N THR A 70 -18.36 12.02 -6.50
CA THR A 70 -18.86 13.26 -5.89
C THR A 70 -18.41 13.33 -4.45
N LEU A 71 -17.77 14.44 -4.08
CA LEU A 71 -17.40 14.78 -2.72
C LEU A 71 -18.48 15.68 -2.12
N THR A 72 -19.05 15.28 -0.99
CA THR A 72 -19.90 16.14 -0.17
C THR A 72 -19.11 16.56 1.05
N ALA A 73 -18.67 17.81 1.08
CA ALA A 73 -18.01 18.44 2.22
C ALA A 73 -19.07 19.10 3.11
N ARG A 74 -19.17 18.68 4.36
CA ARG A 74 -20.11 19.23 5.32
C ARG A 74 -19.65 20.58 5.84
N SER A 75 -20.62 21.42 6.23
CA SER A 75 -20.33 22.65 6.94
C SER A 75 -19.71 22.34 8.31
N PHE A 76 -18.80 23.16 8.75
CA PHE A 76 -18.24 23.12 10.09
C PHE A 76 -17.86 24.52 10.56
N SER A 77 -17.77 24.71 11.86
CA SER A 77 -17.42 25.99 12.48
C SER A 77 -16.08 25.85 13.17
N ALA A 78 -15.18 26.81 12.92
CA ALA A 78 -13.95 26.91 13.68
C ALA A 78 -14.19 27.56 15.03
N PRO A 79 -13.38 27.26 16.07
CA PRO A 79 -13.54 27.81 17.42
C PRO A 79 -13.57 29.35 17.53
N LEU A 80 -13.03 30.09 16.57
CA LEU A 80 -13.09 31.56 16.53
C LEU A 80 -14.35 32.10 15.83
N GLY A 81 -15.40 31.27 15.66
CA GLY A 81 -16.67 31.70 15.05
C GLY A 81 -16.66 31.76 13.52
N GLN A 82 -15.59 31.34 12.87
CA GLN A 82 -15.53 31.24 11.42
C GLN A 82 -16.32 30.00 10.97
N SER A 83 -17.29 30.16 10.10
CA SER A 83 -18.12 29.09 9.56
C SER A 83 -17.75 28.78 8.12
N TYR A 84 -17.62 27.51 7.79
CA TYR A 84 -17.33 27.01 6.45
C TYR A 84 -18.57 26.36 5.88
N PRO A 85 -18.93 26.64 4.62
CA PRO A 85 -20.18 26.20 4.03
C PRO A 85 -20.18 24.71 3.72
N TRP A 86 -21.36 24.13 3.70
CA TRP A 86 -21.62 22.89 3.02
C TRP A 86 -21.39 23.07 1.51
N GLU A 87 -20.69 22.11 0.89
CA GLU A 87 -20.45 22.14 -0.56
C GLU A 87 -20.44 20.73 -1.12
N LYS A 88 -21.05 20.59 -2.30
CA LYS A 88 -21.01 19.37 -3.09
C LYS A 88 -20.22 19.66 -4.36
N ALA A 89 -19.16 18.87 -4.59
CA ALA A 89 -18.28 19.05 -5.73
C ALA A 89 -18.13 17.75 -6.50
N ASP A 90 -18.29 17.83 -7.80
CA ASP A 90 -18.09 16.70 -8.69
C ASP A 90 -16.61 16.61 -9.08
N ILE A 91 -16.06 15.41 -8.97
CA ILE A 91 -14.71 15.03 -9.33
C ILE A 91 -14.80 14.24 -10.63
N GLU A 92 -14.20 14.76 -11.69
CA GLU A 92 -14.19 14.10 -13.01
C GLU A 92 -13.37 12.81 -12.96
N TYR A 93 -12.20 12.88 -12.30
CA TYR A 93 -11.36 11.72 -12.04
C TYR A 93 -10.37 12.01 -10.91
N ASN A 94 -9.85 10.95 -10.31
CA ASN A 94 -8.68 11.01 -9.45
C ASN A 94 -7.55 10.21 -10.09
N SER A 95 -6.33 10.67 -9.92
CA SER A 95 -5.18 9.92 -10.39
C SER A 95 -3.99 10.08 -9.46
N GLY A 96 -3.04 9.15 -9.52
CA GLY A 96 -1.87 9.27 -8.69
C GLY A 96 -0.78 8.25 -8.96
N LEU A 97 0.43 8.66 -8.62
CA LEU A 97 1.61 7.81 -8.69
C LEU A 97 1.68 6.94 -7.42
N ARG A 98 2.08 5.68 -7.60
CA ARG A 98 2.38 4.75 -6.51
C ARG A 98 3.73 4.11 -6.75
N VAL A 99 4.66 4.32 -5.82
CA VAL A 99 5.99 3.72 -5.87
C VAL A 99 6.21 2.93 -4.58
N MET A 100 6.68 1.71 -4.72
CA MET A 100 7.05 0.87 -3.58
C MET A 100 8.41 0.22 -3.83
N ALA A 101 9.20 0.15 -2.79
CA ALA A 101 10.41 -0.66 -2.73
C ALA A 101 10.33 -1.57 -1.50
N SER A 102 10.83 -2.81 -1.63
CA SER A 102 10.83 -3.80 -0.55
C SER A 102 12.03 -4.72 -0.76
N ILE A 103 13.17 -4.35 -0.19
CA ILE A 103 14.48 -4.94 -0.50
C ILE A 103 14.94 -5.77 0.70
N PRO A 104 15.21 -7.08 0.54
CA PRO A 104 15.80 -7.88 1.58
C PRO A 104 17.27 -7.47 1.79
N VAL A 105 17.55 -6.88 2.95
CA VAL A 105 18.91 -6.45 3.34
C VAL A 105 19.66 -7.50 4.12
N ILE A 106 18.95 -8.39 4.79
CA ILE A 106 19.48 -9.59 5.42
C ILE A 106 18.62 -10.77 4.96
N SER A 107 19.25 -11.77 4.39
CA SER A 107 18.57 -13.00 3.96
C SER A 107 19.46 -14.20 4.30
N ASN A 108 19.19 -14.82 5.44
CA ASN A 108 19.86 -16.04 5.86
C ASN A 108 18.86 -16.98 6.57
N THR A 109 19.33 -18.15 6.98
CA THR A 109 18.48 -19.17 7.61
C THR A 109 17.92 -18.76 8.98
N LYS A 110 18.48 -17.75 9.64
CA LYS A 110 18.06 -17.31 10.98
C LYS A 110 17.23 -16.03 10.95
N TRP A 111 17.41 -15.18 9.94
CA TRP A 111 16.76 -13.88 9.80
C TRP A 111 16.55 -13.51 8.34
N ILE A 112 15.38 -13.00 8.03
CA ILE A 112 15.13 -12.27 6.80
C ILE A 112 14.65 -10.89 7.23
N VAL A 113 15.44 -9.87 6.91
CA VAL A 113 15.09 -8.46 7.19
C VAL A 113 14.92 -7.75 5.86
N THR A 114 13.74 -7.18 5.65
CA THR A 114 13.39 -6.44 4.48
C THR A 114 13.16 -4.97 4.86
N LEU A 115 13.83 -4.05 4.19
CA LEU A 115 13.58 -2.63 4.28
C LEU A 115 12.75 -2.19 3.09
N GLY A 116 11.80 -1.32 3.33
CA GLY A 116 10.93 -0.79 2.30
C GLY A 116 10.73 0.71 2.39
N ALA A 117 10.32 1.26 1.26
CA ALA A 117 9.87 2.64 1.12
C ALA A 117 8.61 2.66 0.26
N ASN A 118 7.72 3.58 0.55
CA ASN A 118 6.50 3.77 -0.22
C ASN A 118 6.21 5.24 -0.46
N LEU A 119 5.64 5.51 -1.62
CA LEU A 119 5.12 6.80 -2.03
C LEU A 119 3.79 6.57 -2.72
N ALA A 120 2.76 7.30 -2.29
CA ALA A 120 1.46 7.30 -2.95
C ALA A 120 0.92 8.73 -2.99
N GLU A 121 0.54 9.17 -4.16
CA GLU A 121 -0.12 10.45 -4.39
C GLU A 121 -1.54 10.22 -4.87
N THR A 122 -2.47 11.09 -4.51
CA THR A 122 -3.82 11.14 -5.08
C THR A 122 -4.14 12.60 -5.41
N LYS A 123 -4.30 12.90 -6.68
CA LYS A 123 -4.73 14.20 -7.20
C LYS A 123 -6.21 14.13 -7.58
N TYR A 124 -6.92 15.21 -7.34
CA TYR A 124 -8.34 15.32 -7.58
C TYR A 124 -8.60 16.31 -8.71
N ALA A 125 -9.14 15.85 -9.82
CA ALA A 125 -9.58 16.70 -10.93
C ALA A 125 -11.07 17.03 -10.72
N PHE A 126 -11.35 18.18 -10.13
CA PHE A 126 -12.72 18.66 -9.95
C PHE A 126 -13.28 19.22 -11.27
N ALA A 127 -14.59 19.12 -11.42
CA ALA A 127 -15.31 19.65 -12.59
C ALA A 127 -15.08 21.15 -12.78
N SER A 128 -15.08 21.58 -14.03
CA SER A 128 -14.90 22.97 -14.40
C SER A 128 -15.95 23.85 -13.72
N GLY A 129 -15.53 24.98 -13.15
CA GLY A 129 -16.43 25.89 -12.44
C GLY A 129 -16.67 25.57 -10.96
N THR A 130 -16.06 24.52 -10.39
CA THR A 130 -16.08 24.27 -8.94
C THR A 130 -15.46 25.45 -8.19
N VAL A 131 -16.25 26.16 -7.38
CA VAL A 131 -15.87 27.38 -6.66
C VAL A 131 -14.89 27.06 -5.52
N ALA A 132 -15.00 25.88 -4.92
CA ALA A 132 -14.21 25.44 -3.78
C ALA A 132 -14.31 26.40 -2.56
N ALA A 133 -15.53 26.77 -2.19
CA ALA A 133 -15.78 27.59 -1.02
C ALA A 133 -15.51 26.86 0.31
N ASN A 134 -15.62 25.52 0.29
CA ASN A 134 -15.23 24.70 1.43
C ASN A 134 -13.72 24.44 1.39
N PRO A 135 -12.97 24.71 2.48
CA PRO A 135 -11.51 24.59 2.51
C PRO A 135 -11.00 23.17 2.24
N LEU A 136 -11.77 22.12 2.56
CA LEU A 136 -11.40 20.76 2.21
C LEU A 136 -11.34 20.59 0.68
N ILE A 137 -12.34 21.08 -0.05
CA ILE A 137 -12.38 21.01 -1.52
C ILE A 137 -11.24 21.83 -2.12
N ALA A 138 -10.99 23.04 -1.60
CA ALA A 138 -9.90 23.90 -2.04
C ALA A 138 -8.54 23.19 -1.88
N THR A 139 -8.28 22.63 -0.71
CA THR A 139 -7.02 21.91 -0.42
C THR A 139 -6.84 20.67 -1.30
N LEU A 140 -7.88 19.87 -1.48
CA LEU A 140 -7.82 18.67 -2.33
C LEU A 140 -7.60 19.02 -3.80
N LYS A 141 -8.20 20.12 -4.27
CA LYS A 141 -8.03 20.63 -5.64
C LYS A 141 -6.61 21.12 -5.90
N GLU A 142 -5.99 21.78 -4.92
CA GLU A 142 -4.66 22.38 -5.06
C GLU A 142 -3.54 21.37 -4.78
N ASN A 143 -3.61 20.66 -3.67
CA ASN A 143 -2.50 19.85 -3.16
C ASN A 143 -2.72 18.33 -3.35
N GLY A 144 -3.98 17.87 -3.34
CA GLY A 144 -4.28 16.45 -3.26
C GLY A 144 -3.89 15.86 -1.90
N LEU A 145 -3.64 14.53 -1.89
CA LEU A 145 -3.22 13.79 -0.70
C LEU A 145 -1.97 12.97 -1.03
N THR A 146 -0.97 13.04 -0.15
CA THR A 146 0.30 12.33 -0.32
C THR A 146 0.62 11.48 0.90
N THR A 147 1.07 10.27 0.66
CA THR A 147 1.68 9.36 1.65
C THR A 147 3.11 9.08 1.24
N MET A 148 4.05 9.24 2.12
CA MET A 148 5.44 8.85 1.96
C MET A 148 5.90 8.12 3.21
N GLY A 149 6.54 6.96 3.08
CA GLY A 149 6.88 6.18 4.26
C GLY A 149 8.05 5.25 4.09
N LEU A 150 8.55 4.82 5.23
CA LEU A 150 9.55 3.77 5.38
C LEU A 150 8.96 2.62 6.17
N ASN A 151 9.34 1.41 5.83
CA ASN A 151 8.88 0.24 6.56
C ASN A 151 9.98 -0.83 6.69
N THR A 152 9.82 -1.69 7.66
CA THR A 152 10.66 -2.87 7.83
C THR A 152 9.80 -4.09 8.11
N THR A 153 10.22 -5.21 7.56
CA THR A 153 9.62 -6.53 7.85
C THR A 153 10.73 -7.47 8.28
N ILE A 154 10.54 -8.09 9.42
CA ILE A 154 11.48 -9.06 9.98
C ILE A 154 10.77 -10.40 10.07
N PHE A 155 11.25 -11.38 9.32
CA PHE A 155 10.84 -12.78 9.44
C PHE A 155 11.91 -13.55 10.17
N LYS A 156 11.56 -14.11 11.33
CA LYS A 156 12.44 -14.91 12.17
C LYS A 156 11.93 -16.34 12.26
N PRO A 157 12.49 -17.29 11.51
CA PRO A 157 12.19 -18.69 11.73
C PRO A 157 12.73 -19.14 13.08
N LEU A 158 11.90 -19.80 13.86
CA LEU A 158 12.28 -20.37 15.16
C LEU A 158 12.75 -21.82 15.01
N ASN A 159 12.14 -22.55 14.09
CA ASN A 159 12.48 -23.93 13.71
C ASN A 159 11.91 -24.24 12.32
N ALA A 160 11.85 -25.51 11.93
CA ALA A 160 11.32 -25.94 10.63
C ALA A 160 9.83 -25.60 10.40
N LYS A 161 9.07 -25.32 11.46
CA LYS A 161 7.61 -25.13 11.39
C LYS A 161 7.15 -23.78 11.90
N ASN A 162 7.83 -23.18 12.87
CA ASN A 162 7.37 -21.99 13.57
C ASN A 162 8.21 -20.77 13.24
N PHE A 163 7.56 -19.61 13.20
CA PHE A 163 8.22 -18.33 12.93
C PHE A 163 7.56 -17.17 13.67
N ILE A 164 8.29 -16.08 13.78
CA ILE A 164 7.77 -14.76 14.17
C ILE A 164 7.89 -13.84 12.95
N LEU A 165 6.84 -13.06 12.71
CA LEU A 165 6.82 -12.00 11.71
C LEU A 165 6.54 -10.67 12.41
N THR A 166 7.45 -9.72 12.27
CA THR A 166 7.31 -8.36 12.80
C THR A 166 7.33 -7.39 11.65
N GLN A 167 6.43 -6.40 11.67
CA GLN A 167 6.41 -5.30 10.72
C GLN A 167 6.35 -3.99 11.49
N ALA A 168 7.04 -2.97 10.99
CA ALA A 168 6.93 -1.61 11.47
C ALA A 168 6.96 -0.65 10.28
N SER A 169 6.21 0.44 10.36
CA SER A 169 6.22 1.51 9.38
C SER A 169 6.15 2.88 10.05
N ALA A 170 6.72 3.86 9.35
CA ALA A 170 6.65 5.27 9.67
C ALA A 170 6.23 5.98 8.37
N ASP A 171 4.99 6.46 8.33
CA ASP A 171 4.37 7.03 7.15
C ASP A 171 3.98 8.50 7.43
N TRP A 172 4.44 9.41 6.58
CA TRP A 172 3.98 10.79 6.54
C TRP A 172 2.77 10.86 5.62
N ASN A 173 1.64 11.30 6.19
CA ASN A 173 0.38 11.41 5.48
C ASN A 173 -0.16 12.84 5.59
N GLY A 174 -0.40 13.49 4.46
CA GLY A 174 -0.89 14.88 4.47
C GLY A 174 -1.24 15.43 3.09
N ASP A 175 -1.52 16.73 3.12
CA ASP A 175 -1.83 17.56 1.96
C ASP A 175 -0.58 18.26 1.38
N PHE A 176 0.57 17.60 1.42
CA PHE A 176 1.82 18.15 0.88
C PHE A 176 2.06 17.65 -0.56
N ALA A 177 2.59 18.55 -1.40
CA ALA A 177 2.95 18.19 -2.77
C ALA A 177 4.22 17.35 -2.83
N LEU A 178 4.36 16.52 -3.88
CA LEU A 178 5.59 15.79 -4.16
C LEU A 178 6.77 16.76 -4.27
N GLY A 179 7.88 16.41 -3.61
CA GLY A 179 9.09 17.23 -3.56
C GLY A 179 9.14 18.24 -2.42
N LYS A 180 8.07 18.41 -1.65
CA LYS A 180 8.11 19.16 -0.38
C LYS A 180 8.38 18.19 0.76
N MET A 181 9.22 18.63 1.71
CA MET A 181 9.49 17.84 2.91
C MET A 181 8.25 17.86 3.82
N PRO A 182 7.77 16.69 4.25
CA PRO A 182 6.68 16.60 5.21
C PRO A 182 7.14 17.09 6.59
N THR A 183 6.20 17.51 7.40
CA THR A 183 6.44 17.95 8.78
C THR A 183 6.31 16.78 9.77
N ALA A 184 6.93 16.89 10.94
CA ALA A 184 6.91 15.82 11.95
C ALA A 184 5.50 15.48 12.43
N ASN A 185 4.57 16.45 12.43
CA ASN A 185 3.17 16.22 12.86
C ASN A 185 2.33 15.40 11.86
N GLN A 186 2.83 15.17 10.65
CA GLN A 186 2.22 14.31 9.63
C GLN A 186 2.64 12.83 9.78
N LEU A 187 3.60 12.55 10.69
CA LEU A 187 4.14 11.21 10.89
C LEU A 187 3.16 10.31 11.64
N LYS A 188 2.89 9.14 11.07
CA LYS A 188 2.09 8.07 11.68
C LYS A 188 2.93 6.79 11.74
N VAL A 189 2.97 6.17 12.91
CA VAL A 189 3.76 4.95 13.13
C VAL A 189 2.83 3.77 13.32
N SER A 190 3.10 2.67 12.61
CA SER A 190 2.36 1.42 12.75
C SER A 190 3.33 0.26 13.05
N ALA A 191 2.84 -0.72 13.78
CA ALA A 191 3.61 -1.93 14.07
C ALA A 191 2.68 -3.15 14.13
N ALA A 192 3.22 -4.31 13.77
CA ALA A 192 2.52 -5.59 13.85
C ALA A 192 3.47 -6.68 14.32
N LEU A 193 2.93 -7.61 15.10
CA LEU A 193 3.63 -8.80 15.57
C LEU A 193 2.73 -10.02 15.38
N LEU A 194 3.24 -11.03 14.67
CA LEU A 194 2.54 -12.28 14.43
C LEU A 194 3.41 -13.46 14.83
N TYR A 195 2.78 -14.47 15.42
CA TYR A 195 3.36 -15.80 15.59
C TYR A 195 2.73 -16.75 14.60
N GLY A 196 3.55 -17.54 13.90
CA GLY A 196 3.09 -18.34 12.79
C GLY A 196 3.60 -19.77 12.74
N TRP A 197 2.85 -20.57 11.97
CA TRP A 197 3.10 -21.98 11.70
C TRP A 197 3.15 -22.22 10.20
N LYS A 198 4.22 -22.82 9.73
CA LYS A 198 4.33 -23.37 8.39
C LYS A 198 4.07 -24.86 8.45
N LYS A 199 2.81 -25.27 8.26
CA LYS A 199 2.39 -26.68 8.37
C LYS A 199 3.03 -27.53 7.28
N THR A 200 3.14 -26.98 6.07
CA THR A 200 3.77 -27.60 4.88
C THR A 200 4.41 -26.50 4.05
N ASP A 201 5.19 -26.85 3.03
CA ASP A 201 5.74 -25.86 2.09
C ASP A 201 4.67 -25.13 1.27
N LYS A 202 3.45 -25.66 1.21
CA LYS A 202 2.30 -25.07 0.51
C LYS A 202 1.32 -24.36 1.43
N GLN A 203 1.56 -24.35 2.75
CA GLN A 203 0.63 -23.75 3.71
C GLN A 203 1.34 -23.04 4.86
N MET A 204 0.98 -21.80 5.07
CA MET A 204 1.45 -20.93 6.14
C MET A 204 0.26 -20.25 6.82
N PHE A 205 0.29 -20.22 8.15
CA PHE A 205 -0.73 -19.57 8.97
C PHE A 205 -0.02 -18.78 10.08
N ALA A 206 -0.51 -17.58 10.40
CA ALA A 206 -0.07 -16.84 11.57
C ALA A 206 -1.21 -16.01 12.16
N ILE A 207 -1.12 -15.75 13.46
CA ILE A 207 -2.01 -14.86 14.20
C ILE A 207 -1.19 -13.81 14.93
N GLY A 208 -1.77 -12.64 15.12
CA GLY A 208 -1.09 -11.56 15.80
C GLY A 208 -1.94 -10.35 16.01
N VAL A 209 -1.30 -9.25 16.35
CA VAL A 209 -1.92 -7.95 16.58
C VAL A 209 -1.16 -6.87 15.84
N SER A 210 -1.88 -5.86 15.36
CA SER A 210 -1.33 -4.65 14.78
C SER A 210 -1.87 -3.41 15.46
N ARG A 211 -0.99 -2.45 15.70
CA ARG A 211 -1.33 -1.06 15.91
C ARG A 211 -1.17 -0.33 14.58
N THR A 212 -2.25 0.19 14.02
CA THR A 212 -2.24 0.75 12.67
C THR A 212 -3.14 1.98 12.54
N TYR A 213 -2.85 2.81 11.53
CA TYR A 213 -3.69 3.94 11.10
C TYR A 213 -4.48 3.65 9.80
N ARG A 214 -4.34 2.46 9.24
CA ARG A 214 -4.96 2.08 7.96
C ARG A 214 -6.49 1.94 7.99
N GLY A 215 -7.12 2.13 9.13
CA GLY A 215 -8.57 2.32 9.24
C GLY A 215 -9.00 3.78 9.30
N GLY A 216 -8.13 4.73 8.93
CA GLY A 216 -8.37 6.17 9.03
C GLY A 216 -8.29 6.70 10.46
N GLN A 217 -7.99 5.87 11.44
CA GLN A 217 -7.75 6.23 12.84
C GLN A 217 -6.76 5.23 13.45
N GLN A 218 -6.20 5.53 14.62
CA GLN A 218 -5.38 4.58 15.31
C GLN A 218 -6.24 3.42 15.84
N LEU A 219 -5.90 2.22 15.41
CA LEU A 219 -6.60 0.99 15.79
C LEU A 219 -5.63 -0.09 16.25
N TYR A 220 -6.07 -0.89 17.24
CA TYR A 220 -5.48 -2.18 17.56
C TYR A 220 -6.34 -3.27 16.93
N VAL A 221 -5.77 -4.00 15.98
CA VAL A 221 -6.51 -4.94 15.14
C VAL A 221 -5.89 -6.32 15.24
N PRO A 222 -6.66 -7.38 15.54
CA PRO A 222 -6.18 -8.74 15.37
C PRO A 222 -5.87 -9.02 13.91
N ILE A 223 -4.76 -9.71 13.64
CA ILE A 223 -4.33 -10.05 12.29
C ILE A 223 -4.25 -11.56 12.13
N ILE A 224 -4.69 -12.04 10.98
CA ILE A 224 -4.57 -13.42 10.54
C ILE A 224 -3.86 -13.47 9.20
N LEU A 225 -2.69 -14.08 9.13
CA LEU A 225 -2.03 -14.45 7.88
C LEU A 225 -2.43 -15.87 7.51
N TYR A 226 -2.95 -16.06 6.32
CA TYR A 226 -3.27 -17.39 5.78
C TYR A 226 -2.92 -17.48 4.31
N ASN A 227 -1.86 -18.21 4.00
CA ASN A 227 -1.45 -18.47 2.64
C ASN A 227 -1.47 -19.96 2.38
N LYS A 228 -2.14 -20.40 1.31
CA LYS A 228 -2.22 -21.80 0.93
C LYS A 228 -2.29 -21.98 -0.59
N THR A 229 -1.49 -22.89 -1.09
CA THR A 229 -1.58 -23.42 -2.45
C THR A 229 -2.31 -24.74 -2.40
N PHE A 230 -3.53 -24.80 -2.96
CA PHE A 230 -4.37 -25.99 -2.96
C PHE A 230 -3.88 -27.02 -4.00
N ASN A 231 -3.58 -26.54 -5.20
CA ASN A 231 -3.06 -27.32 -6.32
C ASN A 231 -2.21 -26.43 -7.24
N SER A 232 -1.80 -26.91 -8.41
CA SER A 232 -0.98 -26.18 -9.37
C SER A 232 -1.63 -24.88 -9.90
N LYS A 233 -2.96 -24.75 -9.81
CA LYS A 233 -3.72 -23.61 -10.34
C LYS A 233 -4.26 -22.69 -9.24
N TRP A 234 -4.78 -23.23 -8.16
CA TRP A 234 -5.53 -22.47 -7.16
C TRP A 234 -4.76 -22.27 -5.87
N GLY A 235 -4.86 -21.09 -5.32
CA GLY A 235 -4.33 -20.74 -4.01
C GLY A 235 -5.08 -19.57 -3.39
N VAL A 236 -4.79 -19.32 -2.12
CA VAL A 236 -5.31 -18.18 -1.37
C VAL A 236 -4.16 -17.47 -0.65
N GLU A 237 -4.20 -16.14 -0.66
CA GLU A 237 -3.20 -15.29 -0.01
C GLU A 237 -3.92 -14.20 0.77
N CYS A 238 -3.94 -14.33 2.11
CA CYS A 238 -4.69 -13.46 3.00
C CYS A 238 -3.83 -12.90 4.11
N LEU A 239 -4.02 -11.62 4.40
CA LEU A 239 -3.58 -10.94 5.60
C LEU A 239 -4.80 -10.18 6.15
N LEU A 240 -5.66 -10.88 6.86
CA LEU A 240 -6.93 -10.31 7.33
C LEU A 240 -6.73 -9.40 8.55
N PRO A 241 -7.50 -8.29 8.65
CA PRO A 241 -8.53 -7.84 7.71
C PRO A 241 -7.98 -7.04 6.52
N ALA A 242 -6.66 -6.78 6.43
CA ALA A 242 -6.09 -5.83 5.47
C ALA A 242 -6.29 -6.23 4.00
N ARG A 243 -6.18 -7.50 3.67
CA ARG A 243 -6.38 -8.00 2.30
C ARG A 243 -6.67 -9.49 2.28
N GLY A 244 -7.39 -9.91 1.22
CA GLY A 244 -7.61 -11.31 0.91
C GLY A 244 -7.73 -11.49 -0.59
N ASN A 245 -6.98 -12.46 -1.15
CA ASN A 245 -7.00 -12.75 -2.58
C ASN A 245 -7.11 -14.26 -2.81
N ILE A 246 -7.97 -14.64 -3.73
CA ILE A 246 -7.97 -15.96 -4.37
C ILE A 246 -7.05 -15.83 -5.59
N ARG A 247 -6.08 -16.71 -5.71
CA ARG A 247 -5.13 -16.75 -6.82
C ARG A 247 -5.48 -17.90 -7.76
N TYR A 248 -5.47 -17.59 -9.07
CA TYR A 248 -5.51 -18.57 -10.14
C TYR A 248 -4.25 -18.46 -10.99
N THR A 249 -3.41 -19.47 -10.97
CA THR A 249 -2.17 -19.57 -11.75
C THR A 249 -2.49 -20.17 -13.11
N VAL A 250 -2.48 -19.36 -14.16
CA VAL A 250 -2.68 -19.82 -15.54
C VAL A 250 -1.47 -20.64 -15.98
N ASN A 251 -0.27 -20.08 -15.74
CA ASN A 251 1.02 -20.71 -15.92
C ASN A 251 2.07 -19.99 -15.05
N SER A 252 3.35 -20.36 -15.13
CA SER A 252 4.42 -19.77 -14.34
C SER A 252 4.65 -18.26 -14.59
N ARG A 253 4.13 -17.72 -15.69
CA ARG A 253 4.27 -16.31 -16.08
C ARG A 253 2.99 -15.51 -16.01
N ASN A 254 1.84 -16.14 -15.70
CA ASN A 254 0.53 -15.49 -15.74
C ASN A 254 -0.31 -15.92 -14.54
N MET A 255 -0.80 -14.94 -13.79
CA MET A 255 -1.63 -15.14 -12.61
C MET A 255 -2.83 -14.19 -12.60
N LEU A 256 -3.97 -14.67 -12.15
CA LEU A 256 -5.17 -13.90 -11.89
C LEU A 256 -5.46 -13.90 -10.39
N PHE A 257 -5.92 -12.76 -9.89
CA PHE A 257 -6.34 -12.63 -8.50
C PHE A 257 -7.72 -12.00 -8.46
N ALA A 258 -8.58 -12.53 -7.60
CA ALA A 258 -9.84 -11.90 -7.21
C ALA A 258 -9.85 -11.71 -5.71
N GLY A 259 -10.19 -10.52 -5.24
CA GLY A 259 -10.17 -10.28 -3.82
C GLY A 259 -10.47 -8.85 -3.41
N PHE A 260 -10.05 -8.51 -2.21
CA PHE A 260 -10.23 -7.19 -1.65
C PHE A 260 -8.98 -6.70 -0.93
N GLU A 261 -8.90 -5.40 -0.74
CA GLU A 261 -7.90 -4.71 0.08
C GLU A 261 -8.56 -3.56 0.83
N LEU A 262 -8.25 -3.48 2.12
CA LEU A 262 -8.57 -2.36 2.98
C LEU A 262 -7.46 -1.32 2.83
N GLU A 263 -7.81 -0.13 2.39
CA GLU A 263 -6.88 1.01 2.36
C GLU A 263 -7.47 2.16 3.16
N GLY A 264 -6.65 2.80 3.94
CA GLY A 264 -7.04 3.99 4.67
C GLY A 264 -5.85 4.61 5.37
N ASN A 265 -5.94 5.91 5.56
CA ASN A 265 -4.94 6.70 6.26
C ASN A 265 -5.61 7.88 6.95
N SER A 266 -4.93 8.42 7.96
CA SER A 266 -5.24 9.71 8.55
C SER A 266 -4.27 10.72 7.96
N TYR A 267 -4.80 11.68 7.19
CA TYR A 267 -4.02 12.72 6.52
C TYR A 267 -4.08 14.01 7.31
N ARG A 268 -2.94 14.53 7.76
CA ARG A 268 -2.83 15.82 8.40
C ARG A 268 -2.93 16.94 7.37
N LEU A 269 -3.90 17.84 7.52
CA LEU A 269 -4.20 18.91 6.57
C LEU A 269 -3.51 20.25 6.96
N ASN A 270 -2.18 20.28 6.88
CA ASN A 270 -1.41 21.45 7.27
C ASN A 270 -1.58 22.65 6.32
N ASN A 271 -1.75 22.40 5.01
CA ASN A 271 -1.91 23.49 4.04
C ASN A 271 -3.31 24.10 4.13
N MET A 272 -4.34 23.28 4.37
CA MET A 272 -5.70 23.75 4.57
C MET A 272 -5.80 24.81 5.67
N MET A 273 -4.93 24.71 6.69
CA MET A 273 -4.97 25.57 7.86
C MET A 273 -4.18 26.88 7.73
N LYS A 274 -3.29 26.99 6.73
CA LYS A 274 -2.42 28.18 6.57
C LYS A 274 -3.20 29.45 6.26
N ASP A 275 -4.23 29.34 5.42
CA ASP A 275 -4.97 30.49 4.91
C ASP A 275 -6.15 30.88 5.80
N TYR A 276 -6.48 30.09 6.80
CA TYR A 276 -7.71 30.23 7.57
C TYR A 276 -7.48 30.67 9.02
N ASN A 277 -6.27 31.02 9.43
CA ASN A 277 -5.94 31.52 10.78
C ASN A 277 -6.68 30.75 11.90
N SER A 278 -6.81 29.44 11.73
CA SER A 278 -7.70 28.60 12.49
C SER A 278 -7.01 28.05 13.75
N PRO A 279 -7.70 27.97 14.86
CA PRO A 279 -7.23 27.33 16.08
C PRO A 279 -7.11 25.80 15.95
N TYR A 280 -7.66 25.19 14.90
CA TYR A 280 -7.44 23.78 14.61
C TYR A 280 -6.00 23.55 14.10
N SER A 281 -5.05 23.58 15.01
CA SER A 281 -3.65 23.21 14.67
C SER A 281 -3.48 21.77 14.21
N ALA A 282 -4.58 20.99 14.16
CA ALA A 282 -4.52 19.54 14.09
C ALA A 282 -5.60 18.84 13.24
N LEU A 283 -6.24 19.51 12.26
CA LEU A 283 -7.25 18.83 11.44
C LEU A 283 -6.66 17.65 10.66
N GLU A 284 -7.34 16.51 10.75
CA GLU A 284 -7.00 15.28 10.07
C GLU A 284 -8.18 14.78 9.22
N LEU A 285 -7.91 14.46 7.96
CA LEU A 285 -8.85 13.76 7.10
C LEU A 285 -8.68 12.25 7.28
N ARG A 286 -9.66 11.60 7.85
CA ARG A 286 -9.73 10.14 8.00
C ARG A 286 -10.39 9.53 6.78
N ARG A 287 -9.59 8.94 5.93
CA ARG A 287 -10.05 8.24 4.74
C ARG A 287 -9.92 6.74 4.92
N SER A 288 -11.00 6.00 4.62
CA SER A 288 -11.00 4.54 4.61
C SER A 288 -11.87 3.99 3.51
N GLU A 289 -11.35 3.01 2.78
CA GLU A 289 -12.02 2.39 1.65
C GLU A 289 -11.75 0.88 1.59
N ILE A 290 -12.68 0.14 1.04
CA ILE A 290 -12.50 -1.26 0.65
C ILE A 290 -12.39 -1.30 -0.86
N ARG A 291 -11.32 -1.86 -1.39
CA ARG A 291 -11.10 -2.07 -2.82
C ARG A 291 -11.46 -3.50 -3.18
N ALA A 292 -12.64 -3.73 -3.72
CA ALA A 292 -12.98 -5.00 -4.37
C ALA A 292 -12.32 -5.01 -5.75
N ARG A 293 -11.50 -6.04 -6.05
CA ARG A 293 -10.63 -6.00 -7.23
C ARG A 293 -10.40 -7.34 -7.92
N LEU A 294 -10.18 -7.22 -9.22
CA LEU A 294 -9.55 -8.24 -10.06
C LEU A 294 -8.16 -7.74 -10.46
N THR A 295 -7.18 -8.61 -10.43
CA THR A 295 -5.82 -8.28 -10.83
C THR A 295 -5.30 -9.37 -11.78
N TYR A 296 -4.74 -8.94 -12.92
CA TYR A 296 -4.01 -9.79 -13.82
C TYR A 296 -2.53 -9.42 -13.77
N GLU A 297 -1.70 -10.38 -13.42
CA GLU A 297 -0.24 -10.23 -13.35
C GLU A 297 0.43 -11.14 -14.36
N PHE A 298 1.35 -10.57 -15.14
CA PHE A 298 2.10 -11.34 -16.12
C PHE A 298 3.55 -10.88 -16.26
N SER A 299 4.42 -11.84 -16.54
CA SER A 299 5.83 -11.59 -16.82
C SER A 299 5.98 -11.01 -18.24
N VAL A 300 6.48 -9.79 -18.34
CA VAL A 300 6.83 -9.14 -19.60
C VAL A 300 8.21 -9.63 -20.07
N TYR A 301 9.18 -9.65 -19.17
CA TYR A 301 10.54 -10.10 -19.45
C TYR A 301 11.26 -10.50 -18.16
N LYS A 302 11.71 -11.73 -18.04
CA LYS A 302 12.45 -12.27 -16.88
C LYS A 302 11.79 -11.87 -15.55
N PHE A 303 12.41 -10.97 -14.79
CA PHE A 303 11.96 -10.49 -13.49
C PHE A 303 11.02 -9.28 -13.56
N TRP A 304 10.72 -8.78 -14.77
CA TRP A 304 9.79 -7.68 -14.96
C TRP A 304 8.38 -8.19 -15.18
N TRP A 305 7.49 -7.80 -14.29
CA TRP A 305 6.09 -8.19 -14.31
C TRP A 305 5.21 -6.96 -14.42
N LEU A 306 4.16 -7.05 -15.20
CA LEU A 306 3.11 -6.06 -15.26
C LEU A 306 1.89 -6.57 -14.51
N SER A 307 1.31 -5.71 -13.67
CA SER A 307 0.04 -5.94 -12.99
C SER A 307 -0.98 -4.94 -13.49
N VAL A 308 -2.11 -5.42 -13.98
CA VAL A 308 -3.28 -4.61 -14.33
C VAL A 308 -4.38 -4.96 -13.32
N GLN A 309 -4.85 -3.97 -12.61
CA GLN A 309 -5.86 -4.10 -11.57
C GLN A 309 -7.07 -3.23 -11.91
N ALA A 310 -8.27 -3.76 -11.74
CA ALA A 310 -9.52 -3.05 -11.92
C ALA A 310 -10.53 -3.44 -10.84
N GLY A 311 -11.40 -2.52 -10.45
CA GLY A 311 -12.39 -2.79 -9.42
C GLY A 311 -13.15 -1.55 -8.95
N TYR A 312 -13.78 -1.69 -7.80
CA TYR A 312 -14.54 -0.63 -7.15
C TYR A 312 -13.92 -0.26 -5.81
N ARG A 313 -13.94 1.04 -5.50
CA ARG A 313 -13.58 1.60 -4.20
C ARG A 313 -14.84 1.91 -3.42
N LEU A 314 -15.06 1.19 -2.36
CA LEU A 314 -16.17 1.41 -1.43
C LEU A 314 -15.66 2.33 -0.32
N ASN A 315 -15.90 3.63 -0.47
CA ASN A 315 -15.51 4.64 0.52
C ASN A 315 -16.51 4.62 1.68
N TYR A 316 -16.07 4.16 2.86
CA TYR A 316 -16.95 4.08 4.03
C TYR A 316 -16.61 5.12 5.12
N LYS A 317 -15.48 5.82 4.99
CA LYS A 317 -15.09 6.91 5.89
C LYS A 317 -14.33 7.98 5.10
N TYR A 318 -14.78 9.23 5.26
CA TYR A 318 -14.12 10.41 4.66
C TYR A 318 -14.29 11.64 5.56
N ASN A 319 -14.09 11.48 6.87
CA ASN A 319 -14.44 12.44 7.89
C ASN A 319 -13.23 13.28 8.33
N MET A 320 -13.47 14.51 8.74
CA MET A 320 -12.44 15.34 9.39
C MET A 320 -12.63 15.31 10.90
N ASP A 321 -11.52 15.27 11.63
CA ASP A 321 -11.48 15.46 13.08
C ASP A 321 -10.31 16.37 13.50
N ASP A 322 -10.24 16.63 14.81
CA ASP A 322 -9.24 17.52 15.41
C ASP A 322 -7.86 16.87 15.62
N GLY A 323 -7.69 15.61 15.20
CA GLY A 323 -6.43 14.87 15.33
C GLY A 323 -6.12 14.39 16.74
N GLU A 324 -7.06 14.45 17.70
CA GLU A 324 -6.85 13.91 19.03
C GLU A 324 -6.63 12.40 19.02
N PHE A 325 -5.63 11.96 19.77
CA PHE A 325 -5.06 10.62 19.71
C PHE A 325 -5.97 9.52 20.28
N TYR A 326 -6.88 9.86 21.17
CA TYR A 326 -7.78 8.97 21.90
C TYR A 326 -9.22 9.49 21.92
N GLY A 327 -9.80 9.78 20.77
CA GLY A 327 -11.24 9.96 20.70
C GLY A 327 -11.93 8.59 20.60
N SER A 328 -12.67 8.15 21.65
CA SER A 328 -13.88 7.37 21.38
C SER A 328 -14.62 8.07 20.25
N GLU A 329 -15.54 7.44 19.52
CA GLU A 329 -16.37 7.99 18.43
C GLU A 329 -16.97 9.39 18.72
N LYS A 330 -16.13 10.31 19.21
CA LYS A 330 -16.46 11.67 19.52
C LYS A 330 -16.48 12.44 18.23
N ASP A 331 -17.54 13.11 18.07
CA ASP A 331 -17.93 14.21 17.22
C ASP A 331 -16.85 14.59 16.20
N PHE A 332 -16.98 14.05 14.99
CA PHE A 332 -16.20 14.54 13.86
C PHE A 332 -16.44 16.04 13.69
N VAL A 333 -15.41 16.78 13.38
CA VAL A 333 -15.51 18.20 13.01
C VAL A 333 -16.40 18.33 11.77
N ALA A 334 -16.28 17.40 10.82
CA ALA A 334 -17.18 17.29 9.67
C ALA A 334 -17.27 15.84 9.16
N GLU A 335 -18.49 15.35 9.04
CA GLU A 335 -18.80 14.06 8.43
C GLU A 335 -18.98 14.24 6.93
N ASN A 336 -17.88 14.12 6.19
CA ASN A 336 -17.90 14.20 4.75
C ASN A 336 -18.20 12.84 4.13
N SER A 337 -18.56 12.83 2.85
CA SER A 337 -18.75 11.60 2.09
C SER A 337 -18.19 11.72 0.68
N LEU A 338 -17.62 10.61 0.21
CA LEU A 338 -17.11 10.45 -1.14
C LEU A 338 -17.81 9.24 -1.78
N THR A 339 -18.41 9.43 -2.95
CA THR A 339 -19.07 8.32 -3.65
C THR A 339 -18.07 7.27 -4.13
N ASN A 340 -18.56 6.10 -4.51
CA ASN A 340 -17.76 4.92 -4.82
C ASN A 340 -17.41 4.88 -6.32
N PRO A 341 -16.17 5.22 -6.72
CA PRO A 341 -15.76 5.17 -8.10
C PRO A 341 -15.28 3.77 -8.52
N PHE A 342 -15.40 3.49 -9.81
CA PHE A 342 -14.59 2.48 -10.46
C PHE A 342 -13.14 2.96 -10.51
N TYR A 343 -12.19 2.03 -10.39
CA TYR A 343 -10.78 2.36 -10.51
C TYR A 343 -10.01 1.34 -11.33
N MET A 344 -8.91 1.78 -11.89
CA MET A 344 -7.93 0.97 -12.56
C MET A 344 -6.52 1.37 -12.13
N MET A 345 -5.63 0.40 -11.96
CA MET A 345 -4.22 0.63 -11.65
C MET A 345 -3.35 -0.27 -12.52
N VAL A 346 -2.32 0.32 -13.10
CA VAL A 346 -1.29 -0.40 -13.84
C VAL A 346 0.02 -0.26 -13.07
N THR A 347 0.71 -1.37 -12.86
CA THR A 347 1.95 -1.39 -12.07
C THR A 347 3.00 -2.24 -12.75
N LEU A 348 4.17 -1.65 -12.98
CA LEU A 348 5.38 -2.36 -13.40
C LEU A 348 6.14 -2.80 -12.16
N ASN A 349 6.44 -4.09 -12.05
CA ASN A 349 7.07 -4.69 -10.89
C ASN A 349 8.39 -5.36 -11.27
N LEU A 350 9.43 -5.09 -10.51
CA LEU A 350 10.62 -5.94 -10.45
C LEU A 350 10.39 -6.99 -9.36
N VAL A 351 10.42 -8.26 -9.71
CA VAL A 351 10.19 -9.35 -8.76
C VAL A 351 11.49 -10.08 -8.42
N SER A 352 11.51 -10.69 -7.24
CA SER A 352 12.59 -11.60 -6.85
C SER A 352 12.60 -12.84 -7.75
N PRO A 353 13.76 -13.31 -8.17
CA PRO A 353 13.93 -14.58 -8.86
C PRO A 353 13.39 -15.75 -8.06
#